data_c847f36a2ed920ad70b70f0f38b2e005
#
_entry.id   c847f36a2ed920ad70b70f0f38b2e005
#
_cell.length_a   1.000
_cell.length_b   1.000
_cell.length_c   1.000
_cell.angle_alpha   90.00
_cell.angle_beta   90.00
_cell.angle_gamma   90.00
#
_symmetry.space_group_name_H-M   'P 1'
#
loop_
_entity.id
_entity.type
_entity.pdbx_description
1 polymer ?
#
loop_
_entity_poly.entity_id
_entity_poly.type
_entity_poly.pdbx_seq_one_letter_code
_entity_poly.pdbx_strand_id
1 'polypeptide(L)'
;MNTKVISAVGHVALRVRDVEAAVEHATTTMGLRLSGVHGARHYLTEGEPHHSLQYVQADHDAVDHIGLEASSAAALDEIRDRLARRGIPLLRDEPINDCFRDGLAFVAPGGFVIEVYTGMPMDQPAFSPVGVRPSRFGHVNFGVAEPAPLIEVLTEVLDFRISDAFRGGAFLRCNFEHHGIGALVGPGVLQHHAWKVESIADLGRLGDLLDGRGESLLAGPVRHGMGRNIAAYIQGPANMMIEYYCDMQLIHDDENYVPGTWDEAGHKWFTRWAPQLPDPETRKLGMVPAPLGDRVA
;
A
#
# COMPACT_ATOMS: atom_id res chain seq x y z
N MET A 1 -27.31 -4.91 6.43
CA MET A 1 -26.04 -4.17 6.24
C MET A 1 -25.08 -5.13 5.57
N ASN A 2 -24.67 -4.87 4.34
CA ASN A 2 -23.68 -5.72 3.70
C ASN A 2 -22.31 -5.35 4.31
N THR A 3 -21.84 -6.13 5.26
CA THR A 3 -20.54 -5.89 5.90
C THR A 3 -19.47 -6.24 4.88
N LYS A 4 -18.65 -5.26 4.48
CA LYS A 4 -17.50 -5.49 3.61
C LYS A 4 -16.60 -6.57 4.23
N VAL A 5 -16.02 -7.44 3.39
CA VAL A 5 -15.15 -8.50 3.89
C VAL A 5 -13.75 -7.98 4.27
N ILE A 6 -13.28 -6.86 3.70
CA ILE A 6 -12.02 -6.20 4.04
C ILE A 6 -12.28 -4.88 4.77
N SER A 7 -11.59 -4.65 5.88
CA SER A 7 -11.64 -3.43 6.69
C SER A 7 -10.53 -2.44 6.38
N ALA A 8 -9.32 -2.92 6.06
CA ALA A 8 -8.16 -2.08 5.79
C ALA A 8 -7.13 -2.74 4.88
N VAL A 9 -6.32 -1.91 4.23
CA VAL A 9 -5.00 -2.30 3.73
C VAL A 9 -4.07 -2.18 4.93
N GLY A 10 -3.59 -3.31 5.46
CA GLY A 10 -2.97 -3.36 6.77
C GLY A 10 -1.46 -3.25 6.75
N HIS A 11 -0.79 -3.88 5.78
CA HIS A 11 0.66 -3.82 5.69
C HIS A 11 1.19 -4.12 4.29
N VAL A 12 2.48 -3.80 4.09
CA VAL A 12 3.25 -4.21 2.92
C VAL A 12 4.51 -4.95 3.37
N ALA A 13 4.83 -6.05 2.71
CA ALA A 13 6.05 -6.82 2.93
C ALA A 13 6.94 -6.77 1.69
N LEU A 14 8.19 -6.39 1.89
CA LEU A 14 9.18 -6.18 0.84
C LEU A 14 10.43 -7.03 1.10
N ARG A 15 10.87 -7.78 0.11
CA ARG A 15 12.17 -8.44 0.09
C ARG A 15 13.23 -7.42 -0.28
N VAL A 16 14.31 -7.39 0.47
CA VAL A 16 15.40 -6.44 0.26
C VAL A 16 16.76 -7.13 0.44
N ARG A 17 17.72 -6.75 -0.40
CA ARG A 17 19.10 -7.27 -0.31
C ARG A 17 19.88 -6.69 0.87
N ASP A 18 19.54 -5.49 1.29
CA ASP A 18 20.17 -4.80 2.42
C ASP A 18 19.08 -4.40 3.41
N VAL A 19 18.78 -5.34 4.30
CA VAL A 19 17.73 -5.13 5.30
C VAL A 19 18.15 -4.11 6.35
N GLU A 20 19.43 -3.99 6.65
CA GLU A 20 19.94 -3.03 7.63
C GLU A 20 19.75 -1.60 7.15
N ALA A 21 20.15 -1.31 5.89
CA ALA A 21 19.90 0.00 5.28
C ALA A 21 18.40 0.31 5.13
N ALA A 22 17.58 -0.71 4.82
CA ALA A 22 16.13 -0.53 4.71
C ALA A 22 15.49 -0.20 6.06
N VAL A 23 15.88 -0.88 7.13
CA VAL A 23 15.43 -0.60 8.49
C VAL A 23 15.92 0.77 8.96
N GLU A 24 17.19 1.13 8.68
CA GLU A 24 17.72 2.45 8.99
C GLU A 24 16.91 3.57 8.31
N HIS A 25 16.63 3.44 7.01
CA HIS A 25 15.78 4.39 6.29
C HIS A 25 14.39 4.50 6.93
N ALA A 26 13.73 3.37 7.22
CA ALA A 26 12.40 3.37 7.80
C ALA A 26 12.37 4.00 9.20
N THR A 27 13.40 3.81 10.00
CA THR A 27 13.46 4.35 11.38
C THR A 27 13.91 5.80 11.43
N THR A 28 14.80 6.24 10.54
CA THR A 28 15.40 7.59 10.59
C THR A 28 14.69 8.59 9.66
N THR A 29 14.16 8.14 8.52
CA THR A 29 13.43 8.99 7.57
C THR A 29 11.93 8.92 7.81
N MET A 30 11.37 7.71 7.86
CA MET A 30 9.93 7.51 8.03
C MET A 30 9.49 7.61 9.50
N GLY A 31 10.41 7.58 10.47
CA GLY A 31 10.07 7.66 11.89
C GLY A 31 9.29 6.43 12.39
N LEU A 32 9.39 5.30 11.67
CA LEU A 32 8.81 4.04 12.13
C LEU A 32 9.64 3.43 13.26
N ARG A 33 9.02 2.56 14.06
CA ARG A 33 9.67 1.80 15.11
C ARG A 33 9.88 0.35 14.65
N LEU A 34 11.06 -0.19 14.84
CA LEU A 34 11.27 -1.63 14.73
C LEU A 34 10.55 -2.32 15.89
N SER A 35 9.48 -3.04 15.59
CA SER A 35 8.64 -3.74 16.58
C SER A 35 9.13 -5.15 16.90
N GLY A 36 9.84 -5.79 15.97
CA GLY A 36 10.38 -7.13 16.18
C GLY A 36 11.22 -7.62 15.01
N VAL A 37 11.96 -8.69 15.26
CA VAL A 37 12.70 -9.45 14.25
C VAL A 37 12.43 -10.93 14.47
N HIS A 38 12.04 -11.64 13.42
CA HIS A 38 11.85 -13.09 13.45
C HIS A 38 12.48 -13.72 12.20
N GLY A 39 13.58 -14.43 12.38
CA GLY A 39 14.36 -14.95 11.24
C GLY A 39 14.82 -13.84 10.31
N ALA A 40 14.48 -13.95 9.04
CA ALA A 40 14.79 -12.95 8.03
C ALA A 40 13.83 -11.74 8.01
N ARG A 41 12.78 -11.76 8.83
CA ARG A 41 11.69 -10.78 8.83
C ARG A 41 11.92 -9.69 9.88
N HIS A 42 11.86 -8.43 9.45
CA HIS A 42 11.98 -7.24 10.29
C HIS A 42 10.66 -6.48 10.22
N TYR A 43 10.00 -6.31 11.36
CA TYR A 43 8.68 -5.70 11.47
C TYR A 43 8.80 -4.26 11.93
N LEU A 44 8.13 -3.35 11.23
CA LEU A 44 8.15 -1.92 11.52
C LEU A 44 6.72 -1.38 11.61
N THR A 45 6.52 -0.44 12.53
CA THR A 45 5.21 0.15 12.79
C THR A 45 5.31 1.66 13.01
N GLU A 46 4.27 2.36 12.61
CA GLU A 46 4.06 3.78 12.91
C GLU A 46 3.40 4.01 14.26
N GLY A 47 2.78 2.99 14.84
CA GLY A 47 1.97 3.16 16.06
C GLY A 47 1.71 1.87 16.83
N GLU A 48 0.44 1.58 17.05
CA GLU A 48 -0.03 0.45 17.86
C GLU A 48 0.01 -0.92 17.15
N PRO A 49 -0.24 -1.05 15.82
CA PRO A 49 -0.16 -2.34 15.16
C PRO A 49 1.21 -2.97 15.32
N HIS A 50 1.27 -4.30 15.41
CA HIS A 50 2.55 -5.02 15.46
C HIS A 50 3.43 -4.62 14.29
N HIS A 51 2.87 -4.49 13.08
CA HIS A 51 3.58 -3.96 11.93
C HIS A 51 2.63 -3.43 10.86
N SER A 52 3.13 -2.47 10.09
CA SER A 52 2.52 -1.97 8.87
C SER A 52 3.50 -2.02 7.69
N LEU A 53 4.78 -2.19 7.98
CA LEU A 53 5.85 -2.45 7.01
C LEU A 53 6.65 -3.65 7.48
N GLN A 54 6.98 -4.54 6.56
CA GLN A 54 7.86 -5.66 6.80
C GLN A 54 8.97 -5.67 5.76
N TYR A 55 10.22 -5.75 6.22
CA TYR A 55 11.34 -6.09 5.37
C TYR A 55 11.77 -7.54 5.59
N VAL A 56 12.01 -8.25 4.50
CA VAL A 56 12.48 -9.64 4.50
C VAL A 56 13.86 -9.65 3.87
N GLN A 57 14.88 -10.06 4.64
CA GLN A 57 16.23 -10.24 4.09
C GLN A 57 16.19 -11.28 2.97
N ALA A 58 16.64 -10.93 1.78
CA ALA A 58 16.65 -11.79 0.61
C ALA A 58 17.89 -11.52 -0.27
N ASP A 59 18.10 -12.33 -1.30
CA ASP A 59 19.16 -12.14 -2.29
C ASP A 59 18.76 -11.22 -3.46
N HIS A 60 17.48 -10.83 -3.51
CA HIS A 60 16.92 -9.90 -4.50
C HIS A 60 15.84 -9.02 -3.92
N ASP A 61 15.59 -7.88 -4.58
CA ASP A 61 14.58 -6.91 -4.21
C ASP A 61 13.26 -7.25 -4.91
N ALA A 62 12.17 -7.42 -4.14
CA ALA A 62 10.84 -7.75 -4.68
C ALA A 62 9.73 -7.44 -3.67
N VAL A 63 8.49 -7.39 -4.12
CA VAL A 63 7.33 -7.41 -3.23
C VAL A 63 7.10 -8.83 -2.74
N ASP A 64 7.14 -9.05 -1.42
CA ASP A 64 6.81 -10.34 -0.82
C ASP A 64 5.30 -10.55 -0.86
N HIS A 65 4.53 -9.70 -0.19
CA HIS A 65 3.07 -9.70 -0.21
C HIS A 65 2.47 -8.36 0.23
N ILE A 66 1.17 -8.21 0.02
CA ILE A 66 0.34 -7.13 0.56
C ILE A 66 -0.65 -7.76 1.53
N GLY A 67 -0.70 -7.24 2.75
CA GLY A 67 -1.61 -7.70 3.78
C GLY A 67 -2.89 -6.88 3.84
N LEU A 68 -4.03 -7.55 3.77
CA LEU A 68 -5.37 -6.97 3.91
C LEU A 68 -6.02 -7.49 5.19
N GLU A 69 -6.56 -6.61 6.00
CA GLU A 69 -7.26 -6.99 7.21
C GLU A 69 -8.70 -7.37 6.90
N ALA A 70 -9.07 -8.63 7.21
CA ALA A 70 -10.45 -9.07 7.11
C ALA A 70 -11.29 -8.45 8.24
N SER A 71 -12.54 -8.11 7.94
CA SER A 71 -13.45 -7.50 8.91
C SER A 71 -13.85 -8.46 10.05
N SER A 72 -13.70 -9.76 9.85
CA SER A 72 -14.00 -10.81 10.81
C SER A 72 -13.48 -12.19 10.34
N ALA A 73 -13.48 -13.19 11.22
CA ALA A 73 -13.21 -14.58 10.84
C ALA A 73 -14.22 -15.11 9.79
N ALA A 74 -15.50 -14.76 9.92
CA ALA A 74 -16.51 -15.15 8.92
C ALA A 74 -16.26 -14.50 7.55
N ALA A 75 -15.62 -13.32 7.51
CA ALA A 75 -15.21 -12.72 6.25
C ALA A 75 -14.09 -13.50 5.56
N LEU A 76 -13.17 -14.11 6.32
CA LEU A 76 -12.16 -15.01 5.75
C LEU A 76 -12.81 -16.24 5.08
N ASP A 77 -13.81 -16.85 5.74
CA ASP A 77 -14.53 -17.99 5.17
C ASP A 77 -15.25 -17.60 3.86
N GLU A 78 -15.91 -16.44 3.85
CA GLU A 78 -16.56 -15.95 2.63
C GLU A 78 -15.53 -15.67 1.51
N ILE A 79 -14.34 -15.18 1.83
CA ILE A 79 -13.27 -14.96 0.85
C ILE A 79 -12.76 -16.30 0.31
N ARG A 80 -12.56 -17.32 1.15
CA ARG A 80 -12.23 -18.70 0.73
C ARG A 80 -13.24 -19.23 -0.28
N ASP A 81 -14.52 -19.10 0.03
CA ASP A 81 -15.62 -19.55 -0.84
C ASP A 81 -15.65 -18.79 -2.17
N ARG A 82 -15.44 -17.46 -2.15
CA ARG A 82 -15.42 -16.66 -3.38
C ARG A 82 -14.24 -17.00 -4.27
N LEU A 83 -13.04 -17.20 -3.70
CA LEU A 83 -11.86 -17.65 -4.43
C LEU A 83 -12.10 -19.02 -5.08
N ALA A 84 -12.67 -19.98 -4.32
CA ALA A 84 -12.99 -21.31 -4.81
C ALA A 84 -14.01 -21.27 -5.97
N ARG A 85 -15.09 -20.47 -5.85
CA ARG A 85 -16.08 -20.30 -6.92
C ARG A 85 -15.50 -19.72 -8.21
N ARG A 86 -14.40 -18.96 -8.12
CA ARG A 86 -13.70 -18.37 -9.27
C ARG A 86 -12.53 -19.22 -9.76
N GLY A 87 -12.27 -20.37 -9.13
CA GLY A 87 -11.15 -21.22 -9.49
C GLY A 87 -9.78 -20.60 -9.19
N ILE A 88 -9.70 -19.65 -8.26
CA ILE A 88 -8.44 -19.05 -7.81
C ILE A 88 -7.92 -19.89 -6.64
N PRO A 89 -6.80 -20.62 -6.81
CA PRO A 89 -6.27 -21.46 -5.75
C PRO A 89 -5.65 -20.62 -4.63
N LEU A 90 -5.77 -21.12 -3.40
CA LEU A 90 -5.00 -20.60 -2.28
C LEU A 90 -3.52 -20.94 -2.45
N LEU A 91 -2.65 -20.01 -2.17
CA LEU A 91 -1.22 -20.24 -1.99
C LEU A 91 -0.96 -20.87 -0.61
N ARG A 92 -1.67 -20.37 0.41
CA ARG A 92 -1.68 -20.87 1.79
C ARG A 92 -3.08 -20.70 2.37
N ASP A 93 -3.51 -21.66 3.20
CA ASP A 93 -4.75 -21.59 4.01
C ASP A 93 -4.42 -21.35 5.49
N GLU A 94 -3.40 -20.53 5.72
CA GLU A 94 -2.90 -20.08 7.01
C GLU A 94 -2.20 -18.72 6.81
N PRO A 95 -1.99 -17.91 7.86
CA PRO A 95 -1.28 -16.66 7.75
C PRO A 95 0.17 -16.85 7.26
N ILE A 96 0.70 -15.90 6.51
CA ILE A 96 2.14 -15.80 6.20
C ILE A 96 2.91 -15.41 7.47
N ASN A 97 2.32 -14.54 8.28
CA ASN A 97 2.91 -14.06 9.52
C ASN A 97 2.31 -14.77 10.73
N ASP A 98 3.11 -15.52 11.46
CA ASP A 98 2.71 -16.32 12.63
C ASP A 98 2.08 -15.50 13.77
N CYS A 99 2.24 -14.17 13.75
CA CYS A 99 1.63 -13.28 14.73
C CYS A 99 0.12 -13.06 14.52
N PHE A 100 -0.42 -13.41 13.37
CA PHE A 100 -1.85 -13.29 13.10
C PHE A 100 -2.64 -14.50 13.65
N ARG A 101 -3.91 -14.24 13.95
CA ARG A 101 -4.78 -15.30 14.53
C ARG A 101 -5.23 -16.29 13.49
N ASP A 102 -5.60 -15.82 12.30
CA ASP A 102 -6.10 -16.62 11.17
C ASP A 102 -5.86 -15.84 9.88
N GLY A 103 -5.74 -16.54 8.76
CA GLY A 103 -5.49 -15.90 7.47
C GLY A 103 -5.43 -16.89 6.33
N LEU A 104 -5.27 -16.34 5.15
CA LEU A 104 -5.04 -17.07 3.91
C LEU A 104 -4.17 -16.23 2.98
N ALA A 105 -3.57 -16.84 1.98
CA ALA A 105 -2.88 -16.11 0.92
C ALA A 105 -3.20 -16.68 -0.45
N PHE A 106 -3.25 -15.84 -1.47
CA PHE A 106 -3.44 -16.23 -2.86
C PHE A 106 -2.64 -15.31 -3.79
N VAL A 107 -2.46 -15.74 -5.04
CA VAL A 107 -1.80 -14.93 -6.06
C VAL A 107 -2.86 -14.19 -6.85
N ALA A 108 -2.86 -12.87 -6.74
CA ALA A 108 -3.75 -12.00 -7.51
C ALA A 108 -3.26 -11.83 -8.97
N PRO A 109 -4.15 -11.43 -9.90
CA PRO A 109 -3.73 -11.02 -11.24
C PRO A 109 -2.66 -9.93 -11.19
N GLY A 110 -1.63 -10.05 -12.05
CA GLY A 110 -0.41 -9.25 -11.96
C GLY A 110 0.71 -9.92 -11.16
N GLY A 111 0.44 -11.09 -10.54
CA GLY A 111 1.45 -11.91 -9.89
C GLY A 111 1.76 -11.56 -8.44
N PHE A 112 1.05 -10.59 -7.85
CA PHE A 112 1.25 -10.18 -6.46
C PHE A 112 0.57 -11.15 -5.49
N VAL A 113 1.24 -11.49 -4.39
CA VAL A 113 0.63 -12.22 -3.29
C VAL A 113 -0.20 -11.26 -2.46
N ILE A 114 -1.45 -11.64 -2.21
CA ILE A 114 -2.34 -11.01 -1.25
C ILE A 114 -2.48 -11.94 -0.06
N GLU A 115 -2.08 -11.49 1.11
CA GLU A 115 -2.41 -12.10 2.39
C GLU A 115 -3.69 -11.44 2.91
N VAL A 116 -4.67 -12.24 3.35
CA VAL A 116 -5.82 -11.73 4.08
C VAL A 116 -5.79 -12.34 5.47
N TYR A 117 -5.85 -11.51 6.51
CA TYR A 117 -5.62 -11.95 7.88
C TYR A 117 -6.60 -11.32 8.87
N THR A 118 -6.68 -11.91 10.08
CA THR A 118 -7.35 -11.33 11.25
C THR A 118 -6.45 -11.36 12.47
N GLY A 119 -6.72 -10.47 13.41
CA GLY A 119 -6.08 -10.51 14.72
C GLY A 119 -4.65 -9.99 14.73
N MET A 120 -4.40 -8.87 14.01
CA MET A 120 -3.15 -8.12 14.16
C MET A 120 -2.91 -7.81 15.64
N PRO A 121 -1.77 -8.21 16.23
CA PRO A 121 -1.45 -7.83 17.59
C PRO A 121 -1.27 -6.32 17.70
N MET A 122 -1.73 -5.76 18.80
CA MET A 122 -1.59 -4.34 19.14
C MET A 122 -0.68 -4.19 20.35
N ASP A 123 0.17 -3.16 20.35
CA ASP A 123 1.13 -2.88 21.38
C ASP A 123 1.07 -1.41 21.80
N GLN A 124 1.71 -1.06 22.92
CA GLN A 124 1.86 0.32 23.34
C GLN A 124 2.85 1.04 22.41
N PRO A 125 2.47 2.16 21.82
CA PRO A 125 3.36 2.85 20.90
C PRO A 125 4.56 3.45 21.65
N ALA A 126 5.76 3.08 21.20
CA ALA A 126 6.98 3.78 21.54
C ALA A 126 7.50 4.50 20.30
N PHE A 127 7.62 5.80 20.36
CA PHE A 127 7.90 6.62 19.19
C PHE A 127 9.36 7.04 19.11
N SER A 128 9.93 6.94 17.89
CA SER A 128 11.21 7.56 17.59
C SER A 128 11.07 9.09 17.56
N PRO A 129 12.01 9.85 18.11
CA PRO A 129 12.04 11.30 17.98
C PRO A 129 12.60 11.77 16.63
N VAL A 130 13.06 10.87 15.77
CA VAL A 130 13.67 11.16 14.46
C VAL A 130 12.75 10.74 13.33
N GLY A 131 12.92 11.36 12.16
CA GLY A 131 12.09 11.11 10.99
C GLY A 131 10.74 11.85 11.04
N VAL A 132 9.96 11.66 9.99
CA VAL A 132 8.60 12.20 9.88
C VAL A 132 7.61 11.04 9.98
N ARG A 133 7.15 10.77 11.20
CA ARG A 133 6.30 9.64 11.51
C ARG A 133 4.89 9.83 10.94
N PRO A 134 4.40 8.89 10.12
CA PRO A 134 3.01 8.87 9.70
C PRO A 134 2.07 8.46 10.85
N SER A 135 0.79 8.76 10.70
CA SER A 135 -0.25 8.32 11.64
C SER A 135 -0.75 6.91 11.33
N ARG A 136 -0.62 6.47 10.09
CA ARG A 136 -0.95 5.09 9.67
C ARG A 136 -0.46 4.75 8.27
N PHE A 137 -0.39 3.45 7.97
CA PHE A 137 -0.33 2.92 6.62
C PHE A 137 -1.63 3.23 5.88
N GLY A 138 -1.58 3.65 4.64
CA GLY A 138 -2.73 4.15 3.92
C GLY A 138 -3.17 3.33 2.72
N HIS A 139 -2.30 3.23 1.71
CA HIS A 139 -2.65 2.58 0.47
C HIS A 139 -1.42 2.04 -0.29
N VAL A 140 -1.70 1.25 -1.31
CA VAL A 140 -0.72 0.77 -2.29
C VAL A 140 -1.19 1.06 -3.69
N ASN A 141 -0.26 1.25 -4.63
CA ASN A 141 -0.57 1.47 -6.04
C ASN A 141 0.14 0.46 -6.93
N PHE A 142 -0.64 -0.37 -7.62
CA PHE A 142 -0.14 -1.35 -8.59
C PHE A 142 -0.13 -0.74 -9.99
N GLY A 143 1.00 -0.87 -10.68
CA GLY A 143 1.10 -0.66 -12.11
C GLY A 143 1.17 -2.00 -12.83
N VAL A 144 0.07 -2.51 -13.35
CA VAL A 144 -0.03 -3.82 -14.03
C VAL A 144 -0.36 -3.66 -15.51
N ALA A 145 0.05 -4.61 -16.34
CA ALA A 145 -0.20 -4.50 -17.79
C ALA A 145 -1.70 -4.50 -18.12
N GLU A 146 -2.47 -5.31 -17.40
CA GLU A 146 -3.93 -5.43 -17.54
C GLU A 146 -4.60 -5.27 -16.17
N PRO A 147 -5.09 -4.07 -15.81
CA PRO A 147 -5.71 -3.85 -14.50
C PRO A 147 -7.07 -4.54 -14.33
N ALA A 148 -7.83 -4.77 -15.40
CA ALA A 148 -9.20 -5.26 -15.30
C ALA A 148 -9.34 -6.58 -14.52
N PRO A 149 -8.50 -7.62 -14.73
CA PRO A 149 -8.59 -8.84 -13.93
C PRO A 149 -8.29 -8.62 -12.43
N LEU A 150 -7.35 -7.71 -12.12
CA LEU A 150 -7.05 -7.36 -10.73
C LEU A 150 -8.22 -6.61 -10.09
N ILE A 151 -8.81 -5.64 -10.80
CA ILE A 151 -9.99 -4.89 -10.36
C ILE A 151 -11.15 -5.85 -10.09
N GLU A 152 -11.37 -6.83 -10.96
CA GLU A 152 -12.41 -7.84 -10.78
C GLU A 152 -12.21 -8.65 -9.49
N VAL A 153 -11.00 -9.11 -9.19
CA VAL A 153 -10.71 -9.81 -7.94
C VAL A 153 -10.92 -8.88 -6.73
N LEU A 154 -10.46 -7.65 -6.79
CA LEU A 154 -10.64 -6.68 -5.71
C LEU A 154 -12.13 -6.38 -5.44
N THR A 155 -12.95 -6.26 -6.48
CA THR A 155 -14.37 -5.92 -6.32
C THR A 155 -15.25 -7.12 -5.98
N GLU A 156 -15.04 -8.26 -6.65
CA GLU A 156 -15.94 -9.40 -6.58
C GLU A 156 -15.55 -10.44 -5.52
N VAL A 157 -14.28 -10.46 -5.11
CA VAL A 157 -13.80 -11.34 -4.03
C VAL A 157 -13.64 -10.59 -2.73
N LEU A 158 -13.06 -9.38 -2.78
CA LEU A 158 -12.62 -8.63 -1.60
C LEU A 158 -13.54 -7.43 -1.23
N ASP A 159 -14.67 -7.24 -1.93
CA ASP A 159 -15.65 -6.16 -1.71
C ASP A 159 -15.09 -4.74 -1.77
N PHE A 160 -13.98 -4.53 -2.46
CA PHE A 160 -13.55 -3.17 -2.75
C PHE A 160 -14.55 -2.47 -3.67
N ARG A 161 -14.69 -1.17 -3.52
CA ARG A 161 -15.53 -0.33 -4.39
C ARG A 161 -14.69 0.65 -5.18
N ILE A 162 -15.00 0.81 -6.46
CA ILE A 162 -14.35 1.80 -7.31
C ILE A 162 -14.72 3.20 -6.81
N SER A 163 -13.73 4.04 -6.62
CA SER A 163 -13.90 5.46 -6.26
C SER A 163 -13.68 6.38 -7.46
N ASP A 164 -12.68 6.08 -8.27
CA ASP A 164 -12.41 6.77 -9.53
C ASP A 164 -11.89 5.79 -10.57
N ALA A 165 -12.19 6.02 -11.83
CA ALA A 165 -11.64 5.28 -12.97
C ALA A 165 -10.68 6.15 -13.78
N PHE A 166 -9.59 5.55 -14.28
CA PHE A 166 -8.57 6.23 -15.04
C PHE A 166 -7.80 5.26 -15.96
N ARG A 167 -7.75 5.51 -17.26
CA ARG A 167 -6.93 4.74 -18.23
C ARG A 167 -7.12 3.23 -18.18
N GLY A 168 -8.34 2.74 -18.03
CA GLY A 168 -8.61 1.32 -17.89
C GLY A 168 -8.23 0.74 -16.53
N GLY A 169 -7.72 1.57 -15.60
CA GLY A 169 -7.49 1.25 -14.21
C GLY A 169 -8.49 1.93 -13.29
N ALA A 170 -8.35 1.71 -11.98
CA ALA A 170 -9.22 2.27 -10.96
C ALA A 170 -8.48 2.51 -9.64
N PHE A 171 -9.03 3.46 -8.86
CA PHE A 171 -8.77 3.64 -7.44
C PHE A 171 -9.91 3.02 -6.64
N LEU A 172 -9.58 2.13 -5.72
CA LEU A 172 -10.55 1.29 -5.02
C LEU A 172 -10.43 1.46 -3.51
N ARG A 173 -11.59 1.47 -2.83
CA ARG A 173 -11.68 1.61 -1.38
C ARG A 173 -12.29 0.39 -0.71
N CYS A 174 -11.79 0.04 0.47
CA CYS A 174 -12.40 -0.94 1.38
C CYS A 174 -13.08 -0.26 2.60
N ASN A 175 -12.77 1.00 2.85
CA ASN A 175 -13.31 1.80 3.95
C ASN A 175 -13.78 3.19 3.46
N PHE A 176 -13.85 4.18 4.33
CA PHE A 176 -14.32 5.52 4.00
C PHE A 176 -13.29 6.42 3.30
N GLU A 177 -12.01 6.06 3.24
CA GLU A 177 -11.04 6.81 2.45
C GLU A 177 -11.20 6.51 0.97
N HIS A 178 -10.92 7.51 0.14
CA HIS A 178 -11.11 7.43 -1.31
C HIS A 178 -10.47 6.18 -1.92
N HIS A 179 -9.29 5.79 -1.48
CA HIS A 179 -8.68 4.55 -1.94
C HIS A 179 -7.72 3.95 -0.92
N GLY A 180 -7.71 2.62 -0.89
CA GLY A 180 -6.71 1.78 -0.26
C GLY A 180 -5.85 1.06 -1.31
N ILE A 181 -6.36 0.91 -2.54
CA ILE A 181 -5.64 0.30 -3.65
C ILE A 181 -5.83 1.11 -4.92
N GLY A 182 -4.72 1.43 -5.61
CA GLY A 182 -4.70 1.83 -6.99
C GLY A 182 -4.32 0.63 -7.87
N ALA A 183 -5.09 0.36 -8.93
CA ALA A 183 -4.80 -0.65 -9.95
C ALA A 183 -4.78 0.03 -11.32
N LEU A 184 -3.60 0.41 -11.78
CA LEU A 184 -3.40 1.23 -12.97
C LEU A 184 -2.59 0.49 -14.04
N VAL A 185 -2.67 0.94 -15.28
CA VAL A 185 -1.82 0.43 -16.36
C VAL A 185 -0.36 0.78 -16.08
N GLY A 186 0.52 -0.24 -16.10
CA GLY A 186 1.93 -0.07 -15.78
C GLY A 186 2.79 -1.31 -16.06
N PRO A 187 4.08 -1.27 -15.72
CA PRO A 187 5.06 -2.25 -16.12
C PRO A 187 5.08 -3.57 -15.31
N GLY A 188 4.10 -3.84 -14.46
CA GLY A 188 4.09 -5.03 -13.60
C GLY A 188 4.81 -4.82 -12.27
N VAL A 189 4.62 -3.67 -11.63
CA VAL A 189 5.27 -3.30 -10.37
C VAL A 189 4.24 -2.86 -9.33
N LEU A 190 4.56 -3.03 -8.04
CA LEU A 190 4.03 -2.20 -6.98
C LEU A 190 4.77 -0.86 -7.08
N GLN A 191 4.09 0.18 -7.54
CA GLN A 191 4.71 1.46 -7.84
C GLN A 191 5.09 2.20 -6.55
N HIS A 192 4.17 2.27 -5.60
CA HIS A 192 4.42 2.86 -4.28
C HIS A 192 3.55 2.24 -3.19
N HIS A 193 4.01 2.43 -1.98
CA HIS A 193 3.19 2.32 -0.79
C HIS A 193 3.09 3.68 -0.10
N ALA A 194 1.97 3.96 0.56
CA ALA A 194 1.64 5.30 1.01
C ALA A 194 1.28 5.39 2.49
N TRP A 195 1.66 6.49 3.10
CA TRP A 195 1.59 6.74 4.53
C TRP A 195 0.89 8.05 4.82
N LYS A 196 -0.14 7.98 5.66
CA LYS A 196 -0.90 9.15 6.07
C LYS A 196 -0.13 9.95 7.13
N VAL A 197 -0.05 11.25 6.91
CA VAL A 197 0.39 12.23 7.91
C VAL A 197 -0.77 13.15 8.30
N GLU A 198 -0.59 13.90 9.40
CA GLU A 198 -1.67 14.73 9.93
C GLU A 198 -1.97 15.95 9.07
N SER A 199 -0.94 16.53 8.45
CA SER A 199 -1.11 17.77 7.72
C SER A 199 -0.02 18.02 6.67
N ILE A 200 -0.25 19.02 5.82
CA ILE A 200 0.76 19.50 4.86
C ILE A 200 2.05 19.98 5.52
N ALA A 201 2.01 20.38 6.80
CA ALA A 201 3.21 20.78 7.52
C ALA A 201 4.17 19.60 7.72
N ASP A 202 3.67 18.37 7.79
CA ASP A 202 4.51 17.17 7.88
C ASP A 202 5.23 16.90 6.56
N LEU A 203 4.58 17.21 5.42
CA LEU A 203 5.22 17.13 4.10
C LEU A 203 6.34 18.18 3.97
N GLY A 204 6.16 19.36 4.57
CA GLY A 204 7.22 20.38 4.69
C GLY A 204 8.40 19.89 5.53
N ARG A 205 8.13 19.32 6.71
CA ARG A 205 9.17 18.71 7.58
C ARG A 205 9.93 17.59 6.88
N LEU A 206 9.23 16.79 6.06
CA LEU A 206 9.87 15.74 5.27
C LEU A 206 10.85 16.34 4.25
N GLY A 207 10.44 17.40 3.56
CA GLY A 207 11.32 18.14 2.64
C GLY A 207 12.55 18.70 3.34
N ASP A 208 12.37 19.38 4.50
CA ASP A 208 13.47 19.92 5.31
C ASP A 208 14.43 18.84 5.81
N LEU A 209 13.90 17.68 6.21
CA LEU A 209 14.69 16.53 6.65
C LEU A 209 15.59 16.01 5.51
N LEU A 210 15.03 15.86 4.31
CA LEU A 210 15.75 15.36 3.13
C LEU A 210 16.81 16.38 2.69
N ASP A 211 16.46 17.68 2.60
CA ASP A 211 17.39 18.76 2.24
C ASP A 211 18.59 18.81 3.19
N GLY A 212 18.34 18.68 4.49
CA GLY A 212 19.39 18.59 5.51
C GLY A 212 20.35 17.40 5.34
N ARG A 213 20.00 16.42 4.53
CA ARG A 213 20.83 15.24 4.18
C ARG A 213 21.41 15.31 2.77
N GLY A 214 21.12 16.38 2.03
CA GLY A 214 21.49 16.52 0.62
C GLY A 214 20.63 15.66 -0.33
N GLU A 215 19.45 15.25 0.14
CA GLU A 215 18.45 14.51 -0.61
C GLU A 215 17.29 15.44 -1.03
N SER A 216 16.36 14.96 -1.83
CA SER A 216 15.21 15.75 -2.28
C SER A 216 13.95 14.90 -2.45
N LEU A 217 12.80 15.57 -2.45
CA LEU A 217 11.55 14.95 -2.87
C LEU A 217 11.63 14.52 -4.35
N LEU A 218 11.13 13.34 -4.67
CA LEU A 218 10.94 12.91 -6.06
C LEU A 218 9.84 13.73 -6.75
N ALA A 219 8.79 14.07 -6.01
CA ALA A 219 7.69 14.91 -6.48
C ALA A 219 6.91 15.47 -5.28
N GLY A 220 6.22 16.57 -5.52
CA GLY A 220 5.33 17.20 -4.54
C GLY A 220 5.98 18.34 -3.73
N PRO A 221 5.23 18.90 -2.73
CA PRO A 221 3.83 18.59 -2.45
C PRO A 221 2.89 18.92 -3.60
N VAL A 222 1.98 17.98 -3.93
CA VAL A 222 0.96 18.15 -4.96
C VAL A 222 -0.44 17.86 -4.42
N ARG A 223 -1.44 18.62 -4.87
CA ARG A 223 -2.85 18.27 -4.65
C ARG A 223 -3.31 17.42 -5.82
N HIS A 224 -3.66 16.15 -5.58
CA HIS A 224 -4.22 15.31 -6.62
C HIS A 224 -5.62 15.75 -7.05
N GLY A 225 -5.99 15.44 -8.27
CA GLY A 225 -7.37 15.54 -8.74
C GLY A 225 -8.19 14.36 -8.21
N MET A 226 -7.71 13.17 -8.45
CA MET A 226 -8.24 11.92 -7.91
C MET A 226 -7.92 11.82 -6.41
N GLY A 227 -8.91 11.44 -5.60
CA GLY A 227 -8.74 11.31 -4.15
C GLY A 227 -8.50 12.60 -3.39
N ARG A 228 -8.18 13.70 -4.07
CA ARG A 228 -7.97 15.06 -3.50
C ARG A 228 -6.90 15.17 -2.42
N ASN A 229 -6.13 14.11 -2.14
CA ASN A 229 -5.05 14.15 -1.17
C ASN A 229 -3.93 15.11 -1.60
N ILE A 230 -3.23 15.66 -0.62
CA ILE A 230 -1.96 16.35 -0.83
C ILE A 230 -0.87 15.31 -0.58
N ALA A 231 0.03 15.13 -1.55
CA ALA A 231 1.04 14.11 -1.50
C ALA A 231 2.45 14.65 -1.78
N ALA A 232 3.44 14.02 -1.18
CA ALA A 232 4.85 14.14 -1.52
C ALA A 232 5.45 12.74 -1.64
N TYR A 233 6.38 12.58 -2.56
CA TYR A 233 7.00 11.29 -2.89
C TYR A 233 8.49 11.34 -2.61
N ILE A 234 9.01 10.27 -2.00
CA ILE A 234 10.43 10.10 -1.71
C ILE A 234 10.95 8.79 -2.27
N GLN A 235 12.26 8.72 -2.46
CA GLN A 235 12.97 7.50 -2.77
C GLN A 235 13.08 6.64 -1.50
N GLY A 236 12.58 5.42 -1.56
CA GLY A 236 12.78 4.41 -0.55
C GLY A 236 13.87 3.40 -0.92
N PRO A 237 14.15 2.44 -0.03
CA PRO A 237 15.06 1.33 -0.31
C PRO A 237 14.61 0.51 -1.52
N ALA A 238 15.57 -0.18 -2.16
CA ALA A 238 15.31 -1.15 -3.23
C ALA A 238 14.47 -0.58 -4.40
N ASN A 239 14.71 0.69 -4.75
CA ASN A 239 14.00 1.41 -5.82
C ASN A 239 12.48 1.59 -5.57
N MET A 240 12.00 1.38 -4.35
CA MET A 240 10.61 1.62 -3.98
C MET A 240 10.32 3.13 -3.91
N MET A 241 9.18 3.55 -4.40
CA MET A 241 8.66 4.88 -4.16
C MET A 241 7.75 4.87 -2.94
N ILE A 242 7.91 5.86 -2.07
CA ILE A 242 7.10 6.03 -0.86
C ILE A 242 6.33 7.35 -0.98
N GLU A 243 5.01 7.26 -0.81
CA GLU A 243 4.14 8.43 -0.76
C GLU A 243 3.83 8.80 0.69
N TYR A 244 3.94 10.09 1.00
CA TYR A 244 3.36 10.69 2.19
C TYR A 244 2.15 11.53 1.80
N TYR A 245 1.02 11.35 2.46
CA TYR A 245 -0.19 12.08 2.08
C TYR A 245 -1.02 12.56 3.28
N CYS A 246 -1.78 13.62 3.05
CA CYS A 246 -2.84 14.10 3.95
C CYS A 246 -4.08 14.55 3.16
N ASP A 247 -5.16 14.89 3.84
CA ASP A 247 -6.39 15.45 3.24
C ASP A 247 -7.06 14.57 2.17
N MET A 248 -6.92 13.25 2.25
CA MET A 248 -7.63 12.37 1.31
C MET A 248 -9.14 12.53 1.45
N GLN A 249 -9.84 12.53 0.32
CA GLN A 249 -11.31 12.56 0.28
C GLN A 249 -11.90 11.41 1.09
N LEU A 250 -12.91 11.72 1.91
CA LEU A 250 -13.67 10.73 2.66
C LEU A 250 -15.01 10.50 1.99
N ILE A 251 -15.38 9.24 1.81
CA ILE A 251 -16.64 8.79 1.19
C ILE A 251 -17.41 8.02 2.26
N HIS A 252 -18.35 8.70 2.90
CA HIS A 252 -19.17 8.12 3.96
C HIS A 252 -20.48 7.52 3.45
N ASP A 253 -20.96 8.00 2.31
CA ASP A 253 -22.17 7.50 1.66
C ASP A 253 -21.79 6.61 0.48
N ASP A 254 -21.53 5.35 0.78
CA ASP A 254 -21.10 4.35 -0.20
C ASP A 254 -22.21 4.01 -1.23
N GLU A 255 -23.49 4.16 -0.84
CA GLU A 255 -24.62 3.75 -1.68
C GLU A 255 -24.92 4.79 -2.77
N ASN A 256 -24.74 6.06 -2.44
CA ASN A 256 -25.01 7.16 -3.37
C ASN A 256 -23.73 7.74 -4.00
N TYR A 257 -22.56 7.22 -3.66
CA TYR A 257 -21.33 7.69 -4.27
C TYR A 257 -21.23 7.26 -5.74
N VAL A 258 -21.04 8.24 -6.61
CA VAL A 258 -20.84 8.02 -8.05
C VAL A 258 -19.36 8.15 -8.37
N PRO A 259 -18.68 7.08 -8.83
CA PRO A 259 -17.28 7.13 -9.23
C PRO A 259 -17.02 8.15 -10.33
N GLY A 260 -15.95 8.92 -10.21
CA GLY A 260 -15.47 9.82 -11.24
C GLY A 260 -14.75 9.07 -12.36
N THR A 261 -14.80 9.63 -13.58
CA THR A 261 -13.97 9.20 -14.70
C THR A 261 -13.05 10.33 -15.07
N TRP A 262 -11.74 10.05 -15.10
CA TRP A 262 -10.71 11.05 -15.35
C TRP A 262 -10.12 10.87 -16.74
N ASP A 263 -10.07 12.00 -17.48
CA ASP A 263 -9.43 12.05 -18.79
C ASP A 263 -7.90 12.17 -18.63
N GLU A 264 -7.19 11.56 -19.55
CA GLU A 264 -5.74 11.61 -19.66
C GLU A 264 -5.20 12.94 -20.19
N ALA A 265 -6.05 13.72 -20.87
CA ALA A 265 -5.66 14.99 -21.45
C ALA A 265 -5.29 15.99 -20.35
N GLY A 266 -3.99 16.24 -20.23
CA GLY A 266 -3.45 17.20 -19.26
C GLY A 266 -2.94 16.57 -17.98
N HIS A 267 -2.81 17.40 -16.94
CA HIS A 267 -2.14 17.05 -15.68
C HIS A 267 -3.06 17.08 -14.45
N LYS A 268 -4.31 17.54 -14.60
CA LYS A 268 -5.22 17.83 -13.48
C LYS A 268 -5.67 16.60 -12.70
N TRP A 269 -5.58 15.43 -13.28
CA TRP A 269 -5.80 14.16 -12.58
C TRP A 269 -4.71 13.90 -11.53
N PHE A 270 -3.45 14.24 -11.83
CA PHE A 270 -2.31 14.08 -10.92
C PHE A 270 -2.07 15.33 -10.07
N THR A 271 -1.98 16.52 -10.68
CA THR A 271 -1.69 17.75 -9.94
C THR A 271 -2.65 18.88 -10.31
N ARG A 272 -3.27 19.45 -9.27
CA ARG A 272 -4.12 20.65 -9.42
C ARG A 272 -3.33 21.94 -9.25
N TRP A 273 -2.19 21.89 -8.59
CA TRP A 273 -1.39 23.07 -8.24
C TRP A 273 -0.27 23.40 -9.25
N ALA A 274 0.35 22.37 -9.81
CA ALA A 274 1.42 22.56 -10.78
C ALA A 274 0.89 22.52 -12.24
N PRO A 275 1.56 23.19 -13.18
CA PRO A 275 1.14 23.22 -14.58
C PRO A 275 1.54 21.97 -15.37
N GLN A 276 2.33 21.07 -14.80
CA GLN A 276 2.89 19.90 -15.48
C GLN A 276 2.99 18.69 -14.55
N LEU A 277 3.09 17.51 -15.17
CA LEU A 277 3.37 16.25 -14.46
C LEU A 277 4.82 16.22 -13.95
N PRO A 278 5.12 15.39 -12.93
CA PRO A 278 6.48 15.16 -12.49
C PRO A 278 7.30 14.44 -13.58
N ASP A 279 8.61 14.35 -13.36
CA ASP A 279 9.54 13.69 -14.28
C ASP A 279 9.03 12.28 -14.64
N PRO A 280 8.98 11.92 -15.94
CA PRO A 280 8.61 10.58 -16.38
C PRO A 280 9.45 9.45 -15.78
N GLU A 281 10.69 9.71 -15.38
CA GLU A 281 11.56 8.70 -14.74
C GLU A 281 11.00 8.21 -13.41
N THR A 282 10.26 9.05 -12.66
CA THR A 282 9.59 8.64 -11.42
C THR A 282 8.57 7.52 -11.64
N ARG A 283 8.03 7.39 -12.86
CA ARG A 283 7.08 6.32 -13.21
C ARG A 283 7.73 4.94 -13.39
N LYS A 284 9.05 4.89 -13.47
CA LYS A 284 9.82 3.65 -13.59
C LYS A 284 10.18 3.03 -12.23
N LEU A 285 9.94 3.77 -11.16
CA LEU A 285 10.16 3.30 -9.80
C LEU A 285 9.12 2.23 -9.42
N GLY A 286 9.48 1.38 -8.49
CA GLY A 286 8.63 0.32 -7.98
C GLY A 286 9.32 -1.04 -7.98
N MET A 287 8.70 -2.01 -7.33
CA MET A 287 9.23 -3.36 -7.16
C MET A 287 8.33 -4.40 -7.84
N VAL A 288 8.96 -5.34 -8.51
CA VAL A 288 8.26 -6.51 -9.09
C VAL A 288 7.80 -7.46 -7.99
N PRO A 289 6.75 -8.29 -8.23
CA PRO A 289 6.38 -9.35 -7.30
C PRO A 289 7.51 -10.38 -7.19
N ALA A 290 7.66 -11.00 -6.01
CA ALA A 290 8.62 -12.07 -5.80
C ALA A 290 8.31 -13.26 -6.73
N PRO A 291 9.34 -14.00 -7.22
CA PRO A 291 9.16 -15.23 -7.97
C PRO A 291 8.31 -16.25 -7.21
N LEU A 292 7.52 -17.06 -7.92
CA LEU A 292 6.59 -18.02 -7.29
C LEU A 292 7.31 -19.01 -6.35
N GLY A 293 8.53 -19.45 -6.70
CA GLY A 293 9.32 -20.35 -5.88
C GLY A 293 9.72 -19.80 -4.50
N ASP A 294 9.81 -18.49 -4.37
CA ASP A 294 10.23 -17.82 -3.12
C ASP A 294 9.04 -17.49 -2.20
N ARG A 295 7.81 -17.63 -2.73
CA ARG A 295 6.56 -17.25 -2.01
C ARG A 295 6.09 -18.30 -1.02
N VAL A 296 6.73 -19.47 -0.98
CA VAL A 296 6.33 -20.65 -0.20
C VAL A 296 7.30 -20.91 0.98
N ALA A 297 8.37 -20.13 1.07
CA ALA A 297 9.39 -20.28 2.10
C ALA A 297 9.05 -19.51 3.38
#